data_df707c8a419580fa7bb6b68f1ff46618
#
_entry.id   df707c8a419580fa7bb6b68f1ff46618
#
_cell.length_a   1.000
_cell.length_b   1.000
_cell.length_c   1.000
_cell.angle_alpha   90.00
_cell.angle_beta   90.00
_cell.angle_gamma   90.00
#
_symmetry.space_group_name_H-M   'P 1'
#
loop_
_entity.id
_entity.type
_entity.pdbx_description
1 polymer ?
#
loop_
_entity_poly.entity_id
_entity_poly.type
_entity_poly.pdbx_seq_one_letter_code
_entity_poly.pdbx_strand_id
1 'polypeptide(L)'
;QNSPFADRRCDDFIEDMTAAYRWADLVIARAGALTISELTATGTASLLIPLPHAIDDHQTKNARVLADLGAALLLPQIDASPEQVAQLLMKWVAAPATLLAMSKAACQARAAEATHRVAEVLTGVVRADG
;
A
#
# COMPACT_ATOMS: atom_id res chain seq x y z
N GLN A 1 21.25 -25.91 5.69
CA GLN A 1 19.96 -26.24 6.24
C GLN A 1 18.86 -25.55 5.47
N ASN A 2 18.08 -26.35 4.78
CA ASN A 2 17.06 -25.86 3.86
C ASN A 2 15.72 -25.64 4.57
N SER A 3 15.72 -24.76 5.58
CA SER A 3 14.46 -24.33 6.17
C SER A 3 13.72 -23.42 5.18
N PRO A 4 12.41 -23.64 4.91
CA PRO A 4 11.64 -22.73 4.08
C PRO A 4 11.54 -21.33 4.68
N PHE A 5 12.01 -21.14 5.91
CA PHE A 5 12.00 -19.87 6.61
C PHE A 5 13.41 -19.28 6.79
N ALA A 6 14.42 -19.80 6.09
CA ALA A 6 15.80 -19.36 6.23
C ALA A 6 15.99 -17.87 5.98
N ASP A 7 15.23 -17.31 5.05
CA ASP A 7 15.31 -15.90 4.67
C ASP A 7 14.33 -15.01 5.43
N ARG A 8 13.63 -15.58 6.40
CA ARG A 8 12.69 -14.82 7.19
C ARG A 8 13.40 -13.93 8.21
N ARG A 9 12.98 -12.68 8.27
CA ARG A 9 13.50 -11.70 9.20
C ARG A 9 12.36 -11.16 10.07
N CYS A 10 12.63 -10.96 11.35
CA CYS A 10 11.69 -10.40 12.30
C CYS A 10 12.38 -9.33 13.12
N ASP A 11 11.99 -8.08 12.94
CA ASP A 11 12.55 -6.91 13.62
C ASP A 11 11.50 -6.24 14.47
N ASP A 12 11.86 -5.75 15.66
CA ASP A 12 10.98 -4.99 16.51
C ASP A 12 10.67 -3.62 15.90
N PHE A 13 11.62 -3.07 15.17
CA PHE A 13 11.52 -1.75 14.56
C PHE A 13 12.36 -1.69 13.28
N ILE A 14 11.83 -1.00 12.27
CA ILE A 14 12.54 -0.74 11.02
C ILE A 14 12.78 0.77 10.94
N GLU A 15 14.04 1.19 10.99
CA GLU A 15 14.39 2.61 10.96
C GLU A 15 14.08 3.25 9.60
N ASP A 16 14.42 2.55 8.51
CA ASP A 16 14.21 3.04 7.16
C ASP A 16 13.05 2.33 6.50
N MET A 17 11.83 2.79 6.79
CA MET A 17 10.62 2.23 6.20
C MET A 17 10.55 2.45 4.69
N THR A 18 11.06 3.56 4.19
CA THR A 18 11.08 3.84 2.76
C THR A 18 11.90 2.80 2.00
N ALA A 19 13.08 2.47 2.52
CA ALA A 19 13.93 1.42 1.93
C ALA A 19 13.24 0.05 1.98
N ALA A 20 12.57 -0.26 3.09
CA ALA A 20 11.84 -1.52 3.24
C ALA A 20 10.69 -1.64 2.23
N TYR A 21 9.91 -0.57 2.04
CA TYR A 21 8.83 -0.56 1.05
C TYR A 21 9.36 -0.70 -0.37
N ARG A 22 10.46 -0.03 -0.70
CA ARG A 22 11.07 -0.14 -2.04
C ARG A 22 11.65 -1.51 -2.32
N TRP A 23 12.14 -2.17 -1.30
CA TRP A 23 12.67 -3.53 -1.41
C TRP A 23 11.56 -4.56 -1.61
N ALA A 24 10.40 -4.36 -1.00
CA ALA A 24 9.30 -5.33 -1.01
C ALA A 24 8.62 -5.41 -2.36
N ASP A 25 8.32 -6.62 -2.80
CA ASP A 25 7.45 -6.87 -3.96
C ASP A 25 5.97 -6.75 -3.59
N LEU A 26 5.65 -7.00 -2.33
CA LEU A 26 4.31 -6.87 -1.77
C LEU A 26 4.42 -6.53 -0.28
N VAL A 27 3.59 -5.62 0.17
CA VAL A 27 3.46 -5.27 1.59
C VAL A 27 2.07 -5.68 2.06
N ILE A 28 2.01 -6.35 3.19
CA ILE A 28 0.76 -6.65 3.88
C ILE A 28 0.69 -5.73 5.10
N ALA A 29 -0.33 -4.89 5.17
CA ALA A 29 -0.40 -3.87 6.21
C ALA A 29 -1.83 -3.48 6.55
N ARG A 30 -2.00 -2.80 7.68
CA ARG A 30 -3.19 -2.02 7.97
C ARG A 30 -3.22 -0.79 7.06
N ALA A 31 -4.35 -0.12 6.99
CA ALA A 31 -4.56 0.98 6.04
C ALA A 31 -4.60 2.36 6.72
N GLY A 32 -3.66 2.59 7.65
CA GLY A 32 -3.51 3.92 8.24
C GLY A 32 -3.07 4.95 7.21
N ALA A 33 -3.37 6.21 7.44
CA ALA A 33 -3.10 7.30 6.49
C ALA A 33 -1.61 7.40 6.14
N LEU A 34 -0.74 7.25 7.14
CA LEU A 34 0.71 7.29 6.92
C LEU A 34 1.18 6.13 6.04
N THR A 35 0.67 4.92 6.29
CA THR A 35 1.00 3.73 5.49
C THR A 35 0.58 3.92 4.03
N ILE A 36 -0.63 4.43 3.79
CA ILE A 36 -1.11 4.71 2.43
C ILE A 36 -0.21 5.72 1.73
N SER A 37 0.17 6.77 2.42
CA SER A 37 1.09 7.80 1.91
C SER A 37 2.45 7.21 1.54
N GLU A 38 3.00 6.37 2.40
CA GLU A 38 4.30 5.73 2.17
C GLU A 38 4.25 4.72 1.02
N LEU A 39 3.20 3.92 0.93
CA LEU A 39 3.02 2.96 -0.18
C LEU A 39 2.90 3.68 -1.51
N THR A 40 2.18 4.79 -1.55
CA THR A 40 2.05 5.63 -2.73
C THR A 40 3.40 6.24 -3.12
N ALA A 41 4.11 6.81 -2.15
CA ALA A 41 5.40 7.46 -2.39
C ALA A 41 6.46 6.50 -2.92
N THR A 42 6.43 5.25 -2.52
CA THR A 42 7.40 4.23 -2.93
C THR A 42 6.96 3.39 -4.12
N GLY A 43 5.70 3.54 -4.56
CA GLY A 43 5.17 2.76 -5.68
C GLY A 43 5.09 1.27 -5.37
N THR A 44 4.64 0.92 -4.17
CA THR A 44 4.67 -0.45 -3.67
C THR A 44 3.28 -1.09 -3.72
N ALA A 45 3.21 -2.30 -4.30
CA ALA A 45 1.99 -3.12 -4.28
C ALA A 45 1.66 -3.55 -2.86
N SER A 46 0.38 -3.61 -2.50
CA SER A 46 -0.01 -3.95 -1.15
C SER A 46 -1.29 -4.77 -1.06
N LEU A 47 -1.34 -5.58 -0.01
CA LEU A 47 -2.54 -6.21 0.51
C LEU A 47 -2.92 -5.46 1.79
N LEU A 48 -4.03 -4.75 1.75
CA LEU A 48 -4.45 -3.89 2.85
C LEU A 48 -5.59 -4.55 3.61
N ILE A 49 -5.36 -4.75 4.89
CA ILE A 49 -6.33 -5.33 5.82
C ILE A 49 -6.71 -4.21 6.81
N PRO A 50 -7.79 -3.47 6.54
CA PRO A 50 -8.18 -2.35 7.41
C PRO A 50 -8.44 -2.81 8.82
N LEU A 51 -8.00 -2.00 9.80
CA LEU A 51 -8.30 -2.24 11.20
C LEU A 51 -9.81 -2.05 11.41
N PRO A 52 -10.53 -3.07 11.91
CA PRO A 52 -11.94 -2.91 12.24
C PRO A 52 -12.09 -2.00 13.46
N HIS A 53 -13.29 -1.58 13.76
CA HIS A 53 -13.61 -0.76 14.95
C HIS A 53 -13.19 0.71 14.90
N ALA A 54 -12.81 1.23 13.74
CA ALA A 54 -12.66 2.67 13.58
C ALA A 54 -14.05 3.33 13.55
N ILE A 55 -14.23 4.39 14.32
CA ILE A 55 -15.54 5.06 14.46
C ILE A 55 -16.09 5.50 13.10
N ASP A 56 -15.23 6.01 12.22
CA ASP A 56 -15.61 6.49 10.89
C ASP A 56 -15.10 5.60 9.76
N ASP A 57 -14.58 4.42 10.09
CA ASP A 57 -14.03 3.47 9.15
C ASP A 57 -13.00 4.10 8.18
N HIS A 58 -12.15 4.96 8.72
CA HIS A 58 -11.14 5.66 7.94
C HIS A 58 -10.19 4.70 7.21
N GLN A 59 -9.86 3.57 7.85
CA GLN A 59 -8.91 2.63 7.24
C GLN A 59 -9.49 1.94 6.02
N THR A 60 -10.77 1.57 6.02
CA THR A 60 -11.41 1.03 4.83
C THR A 60 -11.44 2.06 3.71
N LYS A 61 -11.79 3.31 4.02
CA LYS A 61 -11.78 4.40 3.04
C LYS A 61 -10.39 4.64 2.47
N ASN A 62 -9.38 4.66 3.32
CA ASN A 62 -7.99 4.81 2.90
C ASN A 62 -7.56 3.67 1.96
N ALA A 63 -7.87 2.42 2.33
CA ALA A 63 -7.53 1.26 1.52
C ALA A 63 -8.21 1.29 0.16
N ARG A 64 -9.46 1.76 0.09
CA ARG A 64 -10.19 1.87 -1.18
C ARG A 64 -9.55 2.81 -2.15
N VAL A 65 -8.92 3.88 -1.68
CA VAL A 65 -8.21 4.81 -2.57
C VAL A 65 -7.18 4.06 -3.43
N LEU A 66 -6.35 3.23 -2.81
CA LEU A 66 -5.36 2.44 -3.55
C LEU A 66 -5.98 1.24 -4.28
N ALA A 67 -6.97 0.59 -3.69
CA ALA A 67 -7.63 -0.55 -4.32
C ALA A 67 -8.36 -0.13 -5.61
N ASP A 68 -9.05 1.00 -5.61
CA ASP A 68 -9.76 1.51 -6.78
C ASP A 68 -8.81 1.89 -7.92
N LEU A 69 -7.58 2.25 -7.59
CA LEU A 69 -6.53 2.53 -8.57
C LEU A 69 -5.81 1.28 -9.07
N GLY A 70 -6.12 0.12 -8.51
CA GLY A 70 -5.44 -1.13 -8.85
C GLY A 70 -4.08 -1.30 -8.18
N ALA A 71 -3.74 -0.46 -7.21
CA ALA A 71 -2.45 -0.47 -6.51
C ALA A 71 -2.42 -1.39 -5.31
N ALA A 72 -3.58 -1.82 -4.84
CA ALA A 72 -3.72 -2.66 -3.66
C ALA A 72 -4.92 -3.58 -3.78
N LEU A 73 -4.92 -4.65 -3.01
CA LEU A 73 -6.12 -5.43 -2.76
C LEU A 73 -6.58 -5.11 -1.34
N LEU A 74 -7.85 -4.73 -1.20
CA LEU A 74 -8.48 -4.55 0.10
C LEU A 74 -9.10 -5.86 0.54
N LEU A 75 -8.68 -6.37 1.69
CA LEU A 75 -9.21 -7.60 2.29
C LEU A 75 -9.75 -7.27 3.68
N PRO A 76 -11.05 -7.31 3.89
CA PRO A 76 -11.61 -7.10 5.24
C PRO A 76 -11.06 -8.13 6.22
N GLN A 77 -10.83 -7.71 7.46
CA GLN A 77 -10.23 -8.61 8.47
C GLN A 77 -11.05 -9.88 8.68
N ILE A 78 -12.36 -9.80 8.58
CA ILE A 78 -13.23 -10.96 8.72
C ILE A 78 -12.92 -12.05 7.67
N ASP A 79 -12.43 -11.65 6.51
CA ASP A 79 -12.06 -12.55 5.40
C ASP A 79 -10.57 -12.88 5.38
N ALA A 80 -9.79 -12.28 6.27
CA ALA A 80 -8.33 -12.40 6.27
C ALA A 80 -7.85 -13.56 7.16
N SER A 81 -8.39 -14.75 6.93
CA SER A 81 -7.86 -15.94 7.59
C SER A 81 -6.46 -16.26 7.08
N PRO A 82 -5.63 -16.99 7.85
CA PRO A 82 -4.31 -17.42 7.36
C PRO A 82 -4.39 -18.17 6.03
N GLU A 83 -5.43 -18.98 5.84
CA GLU A 83 -5.64 -19.75 4.60
C GLU A 83 -5.93 -18.83 3.41
N GLN A 84 -6.79 -17.84 3.60
CA GLN A 84 -7.12 -16.87 2.55
C GLN A 84 -5.91 -16.04 2.15
N VAL A 85 -5.15 -15.54 3.12
CA VAL A 85 -3.94 -14.77 2.86
C VAL A 85 -2.91 -15.64 2.14
N ALA A 86 -2.71 -16.88 2.59
CA ALA A 86 -1.78 -17.81 1.95
C ALA A 86 -2.16 -18.08 0.48
N GLN A 87 -3.45 -18.29 0.19
CA GLN A 87 -3.93 -18.51 -1.17
C GLN A 87 -3.64 -17.29 -2.06
N LEU A 88 -3.88 -16.09 -1.57
CA LEU A 88 -3.56 -14.86 -2.31
C LEU A 88 -2.06 -14.75 -2.60
N LEU A 89 -1.23 -15.02 -1.61
CA LEU A 89 0.23 -14.97 -1.78
C LEU A 89 0.71 -15.98 -2.81
N MET A 90 0.20 -17.21 -2.75
CA MET A 90 0.54 -18.26 -3.72
C MET A 90 0.12 -17.86 -5.13
N LYS A 91 -1.06 -17.29 -5.29
CA LYS A 91 -1.56 -16.81 -6.57
C LYS A 91 -0.64 -15.73 -7.16
N TRP A 92 -0.23 -14.77 -6.35
CA TRP A 92 0.64 -13.66 -6.80
C TRP A 92 2.07 -14.12 -7.08
N VAL A 93 2.60 -15.05 -6.29
CA VAL A 93 3.92 -15.64 -6.56
C VAL A 93 3.90 -16.38 -7.91
N ALA A 94 2.81 -17.05 -8.23
CA ALA A 94 2.65 -17.74 -9.53
C ALA A 94 2.41 -16.77 -10.70
N ALA A 95 2.00 -15.53 -10.42
CA ALA A 95 1.69 -14.53 -11.45
C ALA A 95 2.35 -13.18 -11.10
N PRO A 96 3.69 -13.07 -11.15
CA PRO A 96 4.39 -11.86 -10.73
C PRO A 96 4.02 -10.63 -11.57
N ALA A 97 3.49 -10.81 -12.77
CA ALA A 97 2.99 -9.71 -13.59
C ALA A 97 1.84 -8.95 -12.89
N THR A 98 1.05 -9.62 -12.05
CA THR A 98 -0.01 -8.97 -11.28
C THR A 98 0.57 -8.00 -10.26
N LEU A 99 1.61 -8.40 -9.53
CA LEU A 99 2.30 -7.53 -8.57
C LEU A 99 2.95 -6.34 -9.27
N LEU A 100 3.54 -6.57 -10.44
CA LEU A 100 4.14 -5.49 -11.23
C LEU A 100 3.08 -4.47 -11.67
N ALA A 101 1.91 -4.94 -12.10
CA ALA A 101 0.81 -4.07 -12.48
C ALA A 101 0.32 -3.23 -11.31
N MET A 102 0.23 -3.83 -10.12
CA MET A 102 -0.14 -3.11 -8.88
C MET A 102 0.90 -2.05 -8.52
N SER A 103 2.17 -2.38 -8.64
CA SER A 103 3.26 -1.44 -8.39
C SER A 103 3.23 -0.25 -9.37
N LYS A 104 2.99 -0.52 -10.65
CA LYS A 104 2.83 0.54 -11.66
C LYS A 104 1.65 1.44 -11.34
N ALA A 105 0.54 0.87 -10.90
CA ALA A 105 -0.64 1.65 -10.49
C ALA A 105 -0.33 2.55 -9.29
N ALA A 106 0.44 2.06 -8.32
CA ALA A 106 0.89 2.87 -7.18
C ALA A 106 1.79 4.03 -7.63
N CYS A 107 2.69 3.78 -8.58
CA CYS A 107 3.53 4.84 -9.15
C CYS A 107 2.69 5.89 -9.88
N GLN A 108 1.65 5.50 -10.59
CA GLN A 108 0.73 6.42 -11.26
C GLN A 108 -0.05 7.25 -10.23
N ALA A 109 -0.46 6.65 -9.12
CA ALA A 109 -1.11 7.35 -8.01
C ALA A 109 -0.20 8.41 -7.42
N ARG A 110 1.08 8.11 -7.26
CA ARG A 110 2.10 9.07 -6.80
C ARG A 110 2.21 10.25 -7.73
N ALA A 111 2.28 10.01 -9.05
CA ALA A 111 2.40 11.05 -10.05
C ALA A 111 1.16 11.95 -10.05
N ALA A 112 -0.03 11.37 -9.96
CA ALA A 112 -1.29 12.12 -9.89
C ALA A 112 -1.36 12.98 -8.62
N GLU A 113 -0.93 12.46 -7.49
CA GLU A 113 -0.88 13.21 -6.23
C GLU A 113 0.10 14.38 -6.31
N ALA A 114 1.29 14.16 -6.88
CA ALA A 114 2.27 15.23 -7.06
C ALA A 114 1.73 16.35 -7.96
N THR A 115 1.05 16.00 -9.05
CA THR A 115 0.41 16.97 -9.94
C THR A 115 -0.68 17.76 -9.20
N HIS A 116 -1.48 17.08 -8.39
CA HIS A 116 -2.52 17.72 -7.61
C HIS A 116 -1.94 18.71 -6.59
N ARG A 117 -0.86 18.36 -5.91
CA ARG A 117 -0.18 19.25 -4.96
C ARG A 117 0.37 20.50 -5.65
N VAL A 118 0.96 20.34 -6.81
CA VAL A 118 1.45 21.50 -7.60
C VAL A 118 0.28 22.41 -7.96
N ALA A 119 -0.82 21.86 -8.42
CA ALA A 119 -2.01 22.64 -8.76
C ALA A 119 -2.57 23.38 -7.54
N GLU A 120 -2.59 22.75 -6.36
CA GLU A 120 -3.03 23.38 -5.12
C GLU A 120 -2.13 24.56 -4.74
N VAL A 121 -0.81 24.39 -4.84
CA VAL A 121 0.15 25.46 -4.56
C VAL A 121 -0.07 26.64 -5.49
N LEU A 122 -0.20 26.40 -6.79
CA LEU A 122 -0.44 27.45 -7.78
C LEU A 122 -1.77 28.17 -7.52
N THR A 123 -2.82 27.43 -7.20
CA THR A 123 -4.13 28.01 -6.85
C THR A 123 -4.03 28.84 -5.56
N GLY A 124 -3.29 28.37 -4.56
CA GLY A 124 -3.06 29.09 -3.32
C GLY A 124 -2.32 30.39 -3.54
N VAL A 125 -1.31 30.41 -4.41
CA VAL A 125 -0.57 31.63 -4.76
C VAL A 125 -1.49 32.64 -5.43
N VAL A 126 -2.31 32.20 -6.38
CA VAL A 126 -3.27 33.08 -7.06
C VAL A 126 -4.28 33.68 -6.07
N ARG A 127 -4.79 32.88 -5.13
CA ARG A 127 -5.69 33.37 -4.09
C ARG A 127 -5.04 34.34 -3.12
N ALA A 128 -3.76 34.12 -2.82
CA ALA A 128 -3.02 35.02 -1.93
C ALA A 128 -2.78 36.39 -2.57
N ASP A 129 -2.64 36.44 -3.88
CA ASP A 129 -2.42 37.66 -4.64
C ASP A 129 -3.73 38.41 -4.98
N GLY A 130 -4.84 37.74 -4.78
CA GLY A 130 -6.15 38.28 -5.04
C GLY A 130 -6.84 38.72 -3.75
#